data_bf87a75a44aadb5fe14a3435e669602f
#
_entry.id   bf87a75a44aadb5fe14a3435e669602f
#
_cell.length_a   1.000
_cell.length_b   1.000
_cell.length_c   1.000
_cell.angle_alpha   90.00
_cell.angle_beta   90.00
_cell.angle_gamma   90.00
#
_symmetry.space_group_name_H-M   'P 1'
#
loop_
_entity.id
_entity.type
_entity.pdbx_description
1 polymer ?
#
loop_
_entity_poly.entity_id
_entity_poly.type
_entity_poly.pdbx_seq_one_letter_code
_entity_poly.pdbx_strand_id
1 'polypeptide(L)'
;MTLIIKNWKQISFLLLLFLPGIFSVGISAVIADETTNTAVLGGDNIQPVTSNTVLFTRGVPTLEIVKTADRIAVEPGDTVVYRLVIRNTGNSPASNITLTDTLPLGLNFETRSLQVSLTSANTTTPVTVSSSRDNRTVTINYTGTIPAQGTMNVVYAVTVTPDAVRGSGKNLAVAAAGSIRSNTASHLLKIRPGIISDCATLIGRVFIDKNFDGEQQPGEPGIPNAVIYMDDGNRILTDANGMFSLANVIAGNRTGTLDLTSLPGYSLAPNLYNIEKNSQSRLVRLAPRSMGRMNFAVTPASGEGRK
;
A
#
# COMPACT_ATOMS: atom_id res chain seq x y z
N MET A 1 37.68 23.50 -55.18
CA MET A 1 37.55 22.22 -54.46
C MET A 1 36.32 22.33 -53.55
N THR A 2 35.19 21.85 -54.05
CA THR A 2 33.92 21.99 -53.32
C THR A 2 33.54 20.66 -52.73
N LEU A 3 33.44 20.58 -51.41
CA LEU A 3 32.99 19.40 -50.66
C LEU A 3 31.48 19.43 -50.54
N ILE A 4 30.77 18.50 -51.18
CA ILE A 4 29.32 18.38 -51.04
C ILE A 4 29.01 17.22 -50.13
N ILE A 5 28.45 17.53 -48.94
CA ILE A 5 27.94 16.50 -47.98
C ILE A 5 26.46 16.33 -48.27
N LYS A 6 26.04 15.18 -48.72
CA LYS A 6 24.62 14.83 -48.90
C LYS A 6 24.14 13.91 -47.80
N ASN A 7 23.29 14.38 -46.94
CA ASN A 7 22.54 13.55 -45.97
C ASN A 7 21.22 13.07 -46.62
N TRP A 8 21.06 11.79 -46.80
CA TRP A 8 19.79 11.20 -47.20
C TRP A 8 19.27 10.29 -46.09
N LYS A 9 18.12 10.59 -45.55
CA LYS A 9 17.33 9.69 -44.75
C LYS A 9 16.50 8.83 -45.69
N GLN A 10 16.79 7.53 -45.76
CA GLN A 10 15.90 6.57 -46.42
C GLN A 10 14.91 6.00 -45.39
N ILE A 11 13.63 6.27 -45.60
CA ILE A 11 12.51 5.62 -44.90
C ILE A 11 12.11 4.44 -45.80
N SER A 12 12.42 3.22 -45.38
CA SER A 12 11.93 2.02 -46.05
C SER A 12 10.51 1.72 -45.59
N PHE A 13 9.51 1.90 -46.46
CA PHE A 13 8.14 1.44 -46.26
C PHE A 13 8.05 -0.05 -46.65
N LEU A 14 7.79 -0.92 -45.69
CA LEU A 14 7.44 -2.31 -45.94
C LEU A 14 5.93 -2.42 -46.11
N LEU A 15 5.48 -2.69 -47.34
CA LEU A 15 4.07 -2.97 -47.68
C LEU A 15 3.72 -4.39 -47.23
N LEU A 16 2.96 -4.56 -46.17
CA LEU A 16 2.42 -5.84 -45.70
C LEU A 16 1.04 -6.06 -46.33
N LEU A 17 0.92 -7.06 -47.19
CA LEU A 17 -0.34 -7.62 -47.68
C LEU A 17 -1.04 -8.37 -46.54
N PHE A 18 -2.24 -7.94 -46.18
CA PHE A 18 -3.11 -8.60 -45.20
C PHE A 18 -3.74 -9.88 -45.79
N LEU A 19 -3.50 -11.02 -45.15
CA LEU A 19 -4.36 -12.20 -45.18
C LEU A 19 -5.03 -12.36 -43.81
N PRO A 20 -6.34 -12.64 -43.73
CA PRO A 20 -7.04 -12.71 -42.45
C PRO A 20 -6.79 -14.05 -41.76
N GLY A 21 -6.30 -14.01 -40.50
CA GLY A 21 -6.38 -15.14 -39.59
C GLY A 21 -5.07 -15.67 -39.00
N ILE A 22 -4.18 -14.80 -38.50
CA ILE A 22 -3.13 -15.26 -37.57
C ILE A 22 -2.96 -14.18 -36.49
N PHE A 23 -3.14 -14.56 -35.23
CA PHE A 23 -2.77 -13.75 -34.08
C PHE A 23 -1.25 -13.53 -34.11
N SER A 24 -0.79 -12.35 -34.51
CA SER A 24 0.60 -11.96 -34.35
C SER A 24 0.81 -11.29 -32.99
N VAL A 25 1.54 -11.98 -32.12
CA VAL A 25 2.21 -11.34 -30.99
C VAL A 25 3.17 -10.33 -31.58
N GLY A 26 2.87 -9.04 -31.44
CA GLY A 26 3.70 -7.96 -31.93
C GLY A 26 5.02 -7.92 -31.18
N ILE A 27 6.06 -8.52 -31.74
CA ILE A 27 7.44 -8.23 -31.38
C ILE A 27 7.73 -6.85 -31.99
N SER A 28 7.74 -5.80 -31.19
CA SER A 28 8.26 -4.49 -31.61
C SER A 28 9.78 -4.66 -31.81
N ALA A 29 10.19 -4.94 -33.05
CA ALA A 29 11.58 -4.83 -33.43
C ALA A 29 12.02 -3.38 -33.26
N VAL A 30 12.91 -3.11 -32.33
CA VAL A 30 13.61 -1.83 -32.23
C VAL A 30 14.53 -1.73 -33.44
N ILE A 31 14.13 -0.96 -34.42
CA ILE A 31 14.94 -0.72 -35.62
C ILE A 31 16.11 0.18 -35.19
N ALA A 32 17.33 -0.32 -35.28
CA ALA A 32 18.53 0.48 -35.16
C ALA A 32 18.51 1.55 -36.28
N ASP A 33 18.63 2.83 -35.89
CA ASP A 33 18.69 3.93 -36.86
C ASP A 33 20.10 3.88 -37.49
N GLU A 34 20.21 3.36 -38.73
CA GLU A 34 21.46 3.27 -39.50
C GLU A 34 21.66 4.58 -40.22
N THR A 35 22.77 5.26 -39.95
CA THR A 35 23.16 6.48 -40.64
C THR A 35 24.39 6.18 -41.51
N THR A 36 24.25 6.36 -42.82
CA THR A 36 25.38 6.18 -43.79
C THR A 36 26.02 7.53 -44.07
N ASN A 37 27.34 7.55 -44.10
CA ASN A 37 28.11 8.72 -44.51
C ASN A 37 29.05 8.34 -45.67
N THR A 38 28.90 9.09 -46.78
CA THR A 38 29.78 9.00 -47.97
C THR A 38 30.25 10.39 -48.39
N ALA A 39 31.47 10.50 -48.76
CA ALA A 39 32.02 11.75 -49.33
C ALA A 39 32.31 11.57 -50.83
N VAL A 40 32.04 12.59 -51.60
CA VAL A 40 32.37 12.64 -53.04
C VAL A 40 33.37 13.76 -53.26
N LEU A 41 34.50 13.42 -53.85
CA LEU A 41 35.51 14.37 -54.31
C LEU A 41 35.34 14.56 -55.82
N GLY A 42 35.04 15.79 -56.25
CA GLY A 42 34.93 16.16 -57.64
C GLY A 42 35.56 17.52 -57.90
N GLY A 43 35.97 17.81 -59.13
CA GLY A 43 36.51 19.09 -59.59
C GLY A 43 36.38 19.23 -61.11
N ASP A 44 36.63 20.44 -61.63
CA ASP A 44 36.63 20.65 -63.05
C ASP A 44 37.69 19.76 -63.75
N ASN A 45 37.27 18.92 -64.69
CA ASN A 45 38.08 17.93 -65.42
C ASN A 45 38.59 16.74 -64.60
N ILE A 46 37.98 16.41 -63.42
CA ILE A 46 38.30 15.21 -62.67
C ILE A 46 37.04 14.36 -62.54
N GLN A 47 37.12 13.07 -62.80
CA GLN A 47 36.05 12.12 -62.58
C GLN A 47 35.75 12.09 -61.07
N PRO A 48 34.49 12.20 -60.66
CA PRO A 48 34.12 12.14 -59.25
C PRO A 48 34.52 10.79 -58.64
N VAL A 49 35.22 10.85 -57.50
CA VAL A 49 35.58 9.66 -56.72
C VAL A 49 34.77 9.66 -55.44
N THR A 50 34.02 8.59 -55.20
CA THR A 50 33.22 8.42 -54.00
C THR A 50 34.03 7.61 -52.95
N SER A 51 34.04 8.09 -51.73
CA SER A 51 34.64 7.35 -50.61
C SER A 51 33.86 6.07 -50.31
N ASN A 52 34.49 5.18 -49.53
CA ASN A 52 33.75 4.07 -48.90
C ASN A 52 32.60 4.59 -48.04
N THR A 53 31.53 3.83 -47.98
CA THR A 53 30.40 4.10 -47.10
C THR A 53 30.77 3.73 -45.67
N VAL A 54 30.66 4.63 -44.73
CA VAL A 54 30.78 4.37 -43.30
C VAL A 54 29.38 4.24 -42.73
N LEU A 55 29.11 3.09 -42.13
CA LEU A 55 27.84 2.78 -41.48
C LEU A 55 27.96 3.06 -39.97
N PHE A 56 27.11 3.93 -39.47
CA PHE A 56 26.94 4.18 -38.02
C PHE A 56 25.64 3.56 -37.55
N THR A 57 25.75 2.53 -36.73
CA THR A 57 24.58 1.97 -36.02
C THR A 57 24.43 2.68 -34.70
N ARG A 58 23.37 3.45 -34.54
CA ARG A 58 23.04 4.08 -33.26
C ARG A 58 22.55 3.01 -32.29
N GLY A 59 23.29 2.79 -31.24
CA GLY A 59 22.85 1.92 -30.15
C GLY A 59 21.55 2.44 -29.49
N VAL A 60 20.67 1.52 -29.13
CA VAL A 60 19.42 1.84 -28.44
C VAL A 60 19.44 1.17 -27.06
N PRO A 61 19.12 1.91 -25.98
CA PRO A 61 18.93 1.32 -24.67
C PRO A 61 17.65 0.47 -24.66
N THR A 62 17.66 -0.61 -23.90
CA THR A 62 16.50 -1.47 -23.68
C THR A 62 16.39 -1.72 -22.17
N LEU A 63 15.24 -1.41 -21.59
CA LEU A 63 15.03 -1.55 -20.16
C LEU A 63 14.19 -2.77 -19.83
N GLU A 64 14.63 -3.53 -18.85
CA GLU A 64 13.89 -4.60 -18.21
C GLU A 64 13.79 -4.31 -16.71
N ILE A 65 12.63 -4.63 -16.10
CA ILE A 65 12.42 -4.46 -14.65
C ILE A 65 11.89 -5.75 -14.04
N VAL A 66 12.44 -6.11 -12.87
CA VAL A 66 11.96 -7.19 -12.01
C VAL A 66 11.65 -6.61 -10.64
N LYS A 67 10.53 -7.03 -10.03
CA LYS A 67 10.08 -6.60 -8.72
C LYS A 67 9.87 -7.78 -7.80
N THR A 68 10.46 -7.71 -6.62
CA THR A 68 10.34 -8.72 -5.57
C THR A 68 10.04 -8.05 -4.23
N ALA A 69 9.60 -8.83 -3.24
CA ALA A 69 9.47 -8.40 -1.87
C ALA A 69 10.09 -9.43 -0.92
N ASP A 70 10.43 -9.01 0.29
CA ASP A 70 11.00 -9.85 1.35
C ASP A 70 9.99 -10.86 1.91
N ARG A 71 8.69 -10.64 1.70
CA ARG A 71 7.59 -11.51 2.16
C ARG A 71 6.47 -11.61 1.13
N ILE A 72 5.74 -12.72 1.19
CA ILE A 72 4.62 -13.03 0.30
C ILE A 72 3.25 -12.82 0.97
N ALA A 73 3.23 -12.74 2.31
CA ALA A 73 2.01 -12.54 3.10
C ALA A 73 2.33 -11.63 4.31
N VAL A 74 1.37 -10.76 4.64
CA VAL A 74 1.49 -9.76 5.70
C VAL A 74 0.15 -9.45 6.33
N GLU A 75 0.20 -8.75 7.49
CA GLU A 75 -0.95 -8.23 8.23
C GLU A 75 -0.83 -6.71 8.40
N PRO A 76 -1.94 -5.99 8.69
CA PRO A 76 -1.88 -4.59 9.07
C PRO A 76 -0.91 -4.36 10.24
N GLY A 77 -0.03 -3.38 10.11
CA GLY A 77 1.06 -3.08 11.05
C GLY A 77 2.41 -3.62 10.59
N ASP A 78 2.46 -4.57 9.67
CA ASP A 78 3.72 -5.07 9.13
C ASP A 78 4.43 -4.04 8.23
N THR A 79 5.74 -4.24 8.11
CA THR A 79 6.58 -3.55 7.13
C THR A 79 7.04 -4.55 6.08
N VAL A 80 7.02 -4.13 4.81
CA VAL A 80 7.47 -4.92 3.65
C VAL A 80 8.57 -4.17 2.92
N VAL A 81 9.62 -4.88 2.57
CA VAL A 81 10.73 -4.35 1.78
C VAL A 81 10.60 -4.82 0.33
N TYR A 82 10.40 -3.86 -0.57
CA TYR A 82 10.42 -4.11 -2.02
C TYR A 82 11.81 -3.89 -2.59
N ARG A 83 12.18 -4.77 -3.52
CA ARG A 83 13.38 -4.65 -4.34
C ARG A 83 12.98 -4.64 -5.81
N LEU A 84 13.43 -3.62 -6.53
CA LEU A 84 13.28 -3.49 -7.97
C LEU A 84 14.66 -3.49 -8.61
N VAL A 85 14.81 -4.32 -9.63
CA VAL A 85 16.05 -4.45 -10.40
C VAL A 85 15.75 -4.00 -11.82
N ILE A 86 16.33 -2.86 -12.23
CA ILE A 86 16.19 -2.28 -13.55
C ILE A 86 17.48 -2.56 -14.31
N ARG A 87 17.39 -3.30 -15.39
CA ARG A 87 18.54 -3.69 -16.25
C ARG A 87 18.44 -2.95 -17.58
N ASN A 88 19.55 -2.39 -18.02
CA ASN A 88 19.69 -1.93 -19.38
C ASN A 88 20.31 -3.07 -20.21
N THR A 89 19.48 -3.85 -20.91
CA THR A 89 19.92 -4.97 -21.76
C THR A 89 20.33 -4.52 -23.17
N GLY A 90 20.19 -3.22 -23.45
CA GLY A 90 20.60 -2.62 -24.71
C GLY A 90 22.11 -2.40 -24.82
N ASN A 91 22.54 -1.97 -25.99
CA ASN A 91 23.94 -1.68 -26.34
C ASN A 91 24.30 -0.18 -26.21
N SER A 92 23.39 0.63 -25.70
CA SER A 92 23.56 2.08 -25.47
C SER A 92 23.16 2.46 -24.04
N PRO A 93 23.76 3.49 -23.45
CA PRO A 93 23.38 3.96 -22.13
C PRO A 93 21.94 4.48 -22.06
N ALA A 94 21.24 4.22 -20.95
CA ALA A 94 19.91 4.77 -20.66
C ALA A 94 20.04 5.92 -19.65
N SER A 95 19.63 7.12 -20.01
CA SER A 95 19.73 8.32 -19.17
C SER A 95 18.37 8.82 -18.72
N ASN A 96 18.35 9.57 -17.62
CA ASN A 96 17.13 10.17 -17.07
C ASN A 96 16.05 9.12 -16.79
N ILE A 97 16.36 8.20 -15.89
CA ILE A 97 15.46 7.09 -15.55
C ILE A 97 14.35 7.58 -14.64
N THR A 98 13.11 7.32 -15.03
CA THR A 98 11.92 7.51 -14.21
C THR A 98 11.32 6.16 -13.88
N LEU A 99 11.32 5.80 -12.60
CA LEU A 99 10.63 4.62 -12.09
C LEU A 99 9.28 5.06 -11.53
N THR A 100 8.19 4.53 -12.07
CA THR A 100 6.83 4.73 -11.59
C THR A 100 6.35 3.44 -10.93
N ASP A 101 5.99 3.53 -9.66
CA ASP A 101 5.55 2.41 -8.83
C ASP A 101 4.15 2.69 -8.28
N THR A 102 3.16 1.87 -8.63
CA THR A 102 1.78 2.02 -8.21
C THR A 102 1.47 1.04 -7.09
N LEU A 103 1.49 1.56 -5.86
CA LEU A 103 1.19 0.80 -4.66
C LEU A 103 -0.29 0.40 -4.61
N PRO A 104 -0.63 -0.80 -4.12
CA PRO A 104 -2.01 -1.16 -3.83
C PRO A 104 -2.56 -0.35 -2.66
N LEU A 105 -3.90 -0.34 -2.52
CA LEU A 105 -4.56 0.30 -1.38
C LEU A 105 -3.97 -0.19 -0.06
N GLY A 106 -3.73 0.75 0.86
CA GLY A 106 -3.28 0.47 2.22
C GLY A 106 -1.78 0.21 2.38
N LEU A 107 -0.97 0.40 1.33
CA LEU A 107 0.49 0.42 1.47
C LEU A 107 1.01 1.87 1.47
N ASN A 108 1.75 2.23 2.51
CA ASN A 108 2.38 3.53 2.66
C ASN A 108 3.88 3.46 2.40
N PHE A 109 4.36 4.28 1.48
CA PHE A 109 5.77 4.38 1.14
C PHE A 109 6.55 5.12 2.23
N GLU A 110 7.64 4.51 2.71
CA GLU A 110 8.56 5.09 3.69
C GLU A 110 9.72 5.77 2.96
N THR A 111 9.61 7.06 2.73
CA THR A 111 10.58 7.83 1.93
C THR A 111 12.01 7.72 2.45
N ARG A 112 12.19 7.64 3.78
CA ARG A 112 13.51 7.52 4.41
C ARG A 112 14.18 6.17 4.20
N SER A 113 13.43 5.16 3.77
CA SER A 113 13.95 3.81 3.52
C SER A 113 14.51 3.62 2.11
N LEU A 114 14.31 4.62 1.23
CA LEU A 114 14.71 4.52 -0.17
C LEU A 114 16.24 4.49 -0.30
N GLN A 115 16.72 3.42 -0.91
CA GLN A 115 18.13 3.23 -1.25
C GLN A 115 18.23 2.82 -2.71
N VAL A 116 19.15 3.46 -3.42
CA VAL A 116 19.39 3.17 -4.85
C VAL A 116 20.87 2.98 -5.08
N SER A 117 21.21 1.95 -5.84
CA SER A 117 22.58 1.67 -6.24
C SER A 117 22.65 1.30 -7.72
N LEU A 118 23.76 1.64 -8.35
CA LEU A 118 24.08 1.30 -9.74
C LEU A 118 25.21 0.27 -9.76
N THR A 119 25.00 -0.82 -10.47
CA THR A 119 26.01 -1.86 -10.69
C THR A 119 26.42 -1.85 -12.15
N SER A 120 27.73 -1.67 -12.43
CA SER A 120 28.31 -1.73 -13.75
C SER A 120 29.71 -2.34 -13.65
N ALA A 121 30.07 -3.21 -14.57
CA ALA A 121 31.37 -3.89 -14.61
C ALA A 121 31.82 -4.46 -13.24
N ASN A 122 30.90 -5.12 -12.52
CA ASN A 122 31.09 -5.71 -11.18
C ASN A 122 31.33 -4.71 -10.02
N THR A 123 31.18 -3.41 -10.29
CA THR A 123 31.26 -2.38 -9.24
C THR A 123 29.87 -1.87 -8.92
N THR A 124 29.51 -1.83 -7.63
CA THR A 124 28.24 -1.30 -7.14
C THR A 124 28.49 -0.01 -6.36
N THR A 125 27.85 1.07 -6.79
CA THR A 125 27.95 2.39 -6.13
C THR A 125 26.58 2.90 -5.75
N PRO A 126 26.40 3.49 -4.56
CA PRO A 126 25.17 4.19 -4.22
C PRO A 126 25.00 5.43 -5.11
N VAL A 127 23.75 5.72 -5.50
CA VAL A 127 23.42 6.89 -6.32
C VAL A 127 22.30 7.69 -5.67
N THR A 128 22.35 9.01 -5.87
CA THR A 128 21.34 9.92 -5.37
C THR A 128 20.17 10.00 -6.36
N VAL A 129 18.96 9.93 -5.84
CA VAL A 129 17.71 10.03 -6.60
C VAL A 129 16.77 11.02 -5.92
N SER A 130 15.83 11.59 -6.68
CA SER A 130 14.67 12.28 -6.11
C SER A 130 13.47 11.35 -6.10
N SER A 131 12.62 11.47 -5.10
CA SER A 131 11.37 10.73 -5.04
C SER A 131 10.20 11.63 -4.69
N SER A 132 9.05 11.36 -5.26
CA SER A 132 7.78 12.00 -4.94
C SER A 132 6.68 10.94 -4.83
N ARG A 133 5.64 11.27 -4.09
CA ARG A 133 4.45 10.44 -3.98
C ARG A 133 3.22 11.28 -4.30
N ASP A 134 2.42 10.78 -5.21
CA ASP A 134 1.08 11.29 -5.48
C ASP A 134 0.07 10.16 -5.27
N ASN A 135 -0.79 10.29 -4.25
CA ASN A 135 -1.74 9.27 -3.83
C ASN A 135 -1.05 7.90 -3.59
N ARG A 136 -1.20 6.95 -4.51
CA ARG A 136 -0.61 5.61 -4.47
C ARG A 136 0.57 5.43 -5.42
N THR A 137 0.88 6.44 -6.20
CA THR A 137 1.97 6.40 -7.16
C THR A 137 3.23 7.00 -6.54
N VAL A 138 4.29 6.21 -6.50
CA VAL A 138 5.64 6.63 -6.11
C VAL A 138 6.44 6.82 -7.39
N THR A 139 6.98 8.00 -7.60
CA THR A 139 7.85 8.32 -8.72
C THR A 139 9.26 8.54 -8.19
N ILE A 140 10.24 7.81 -8.74
CA ILE A 140 11.66 7.91 -8.39
C ILE A 140 12.41 8.31 -9.65
N ASN A 141 13.14 9.43 -9.59
CA ASN A 141 13.88 9.97 -10.72
C ASN A 141 15.39 9.89 -10.46
N TYR A 142 16.11 9.32 -11.41
CA TYR A 142 17.55 9.29 -11.47
C TYR A 142 18.02 10.05 -12.71
N THR A 143 18.66 11.20 -12.50
CA THR A 143 19.14 12.09 -13.59
C THR A 143 20.44 11.59 -14.25
N GLY A 144 21.08 10.56 -13.66
CA GLY A 144 22.27 9.94 -14.22
C GLY A 144 21.95 8.92 -15.31
N THR A 145 22.88 8.00 -15.53
CA THR A 145 22.85 7.07 -16.63
C THR A 145 23.05 5.63 -16.15
N ILE A 146 22.25 4.69 -16.65
CA ILE A 146 22.51 3.26 -16.54
C ILE A 146 23.33 2.86 -17.78
N PRO A 147 24.58 2.48 -17.64
CA PRO A 147 25.41 2.04 -18.78
C PRO A 147 24.77 0.88 -19.54
N ALA A 148 25.23 0.64 -20.77
CA ALA A 148 24.91 -0.59 -21.49
C ALA A 148 25.27 -1.81 -20.61
N GLN A 149 24.36 -2.80 -20.52
CA GLN A 149 24.47 -3.98 -19.65
C GLN A 149 24.53 -3.67 -18.13
N GLY A 150 24.37 -2.40 -17.74
CA GLY A 150 24.32 -1.98 -16.31
C GLY A 150 22.99 -2.31 -15.64
N THR A 151 23.00 -2.28 -14.30
CA THR A 151 21.84 -2.59 -13.46
C THR A 151 21.66 -1.55 -12.37
N MET A 152 20.47 -1.00 -12.24
CA MET A 152 20.06 -0.15 -11.13
C MET A 152 19.20 -0.95 -10.16
N ASN A 153 19.59 -0.98 -8.89
CA ASN A 153 18.85 -1.62 -7.81
C ASN A 153 18.16 -0.54 -6.98
N VAL A 154 16.87 -0.67 -6.80
CA VAL A 154 16.05 0.22 -5.96
C VAL A 154 15.46 -0.61 -4.84
N VAL A 155 15.66 -0.19 -3.59
CA VAL A 155 15.12 -0.84 -2.39
C VAL A 155 14.38 0.19 -1.57
N TYR A 156 13.18 -0.13 -1.14
CA TYR A 156 12.40 0.71 -0.24
C TYR A 156 11.45 -0.11 0.61
N ALA A 157 11.04 0.43 1.76
CA ALA A 157 10.05 -0.16 2.64
C ALA A 157 8.68 0.51 2.48
N VAL A 158 7.64 -0.27 2.75
CA VAL A 158 6.26 0.21 2.92
C VAL A 158 5.68 -0.31 4.23
N THR A 159 4.82 0.49 4.86
CA THR A 159 4.01 0.05 6.00
C THR A 159 2.63 -0.40 5.51
N VAL A 160 2.10 -1.46 6.11
CA VAL A 160 0.79 -2.04 5.79
C VAL A 160 -0.25 -1.44 6.73
N THR A 161 -1.21 -0.70 6.20
CA THR A 161 -2.31 -0.12 6.97
C THR A 161 -3.53 -1.06 7.01
N PRO A 162 -4.51 -0.84 7.91
CA PRO A 162 -5.75 -1.60 7.92
C PRO A 162 -6.53 -1.58 6.60
N ASP A 163 -6.40 -0.52 5.81
CA ASP A 163 -7.04 -0.41 4.50
C ASP A 163 -6.53 -1.44 3.48
N ALA A 164 -5.32 -1.97 3.69
CA ALA A 164 -4.73 -2.97 2.81
C ALA A 164 -5.59 -4.25 2.68
N VAL A 165 -6.35 -4.61 3.73
CA VAL A 165 -7.26 -5.77 3.73
C VAL A 165 -8.33 -5.67 2.62
N ARG A 166 -8.69 -4.44 2.23
CA ARG A 166 -9.65 -4.17 1.15
C ARG A 166 -8.97 -4.01 -0.22
N GLY A 167 -7.64 -4.01 -0.24
CA GLY A 167 -6.84 -3.82 -1.44
C GLY A 167 -6.57 -5.13 -2.19
N SER A 168 -6.08 -5.01 -3.42
CA SER A 168 -5.68 -6.16 -4.23
C SER A 168 -4.36 -6.79 -3.80
N GLY A 169 -3.54 -6.10 -3.00
CA GLY A 169 -2.17 -6.49 -2.68
C GLY A 169 -1.20 -6.45 -3.88
N LYS A 170 -1.67 -6.14 -5.09
CA LYS A 170 -0.86 -6.14 -6.31
C LYS A 170 -0.14 -4.79 -6.49
N ASN A 171 1.18 -4.82 -6.40
CA ASN A 171 2.06 -3.68 -6.59
C ASN A 171 2.69 -3.74 -7.99
N LEU A 172 2.59 -2.66 -8.77
CA LEU A 172 3.02 -2.58 -10.17
C LEU A 172 4.12 -1.53 -10.33
N ALA A 173 5.13 -1.83 -11.17
CA ALA A 173 6.19 -0.88 -11.46
C ALA A 173 6.60 -0.90 -12.93
N VAL A 174 6.96 0.28 -13.46
CA VAL A 174 7.50 0.48 -14.81
C VAL A 174 8.66 1.46 -14.74
N ALA A 175 9.74 1.17 -15.43
CA ALA A 175 10.87 2.08 -15.64
C ALA A 175 10.83 2.69 -17.03
N ALA A 176 11.23 3.95 -17.16
CA ALA A 176 11.32 4.65 -18.43
C ALA A 176 12.62 5.46 -18.55
N ALA A 177 13.11 5.60 -19.77
CA ALA A 177 14.21 6.50 -20.15
C ALA A 177 13.77 7.28 -21.40
N GLY A 178 13.22 8.48 -21.22
CA GLY A 178 12.57 9.22 -22.32
C GLY A 178 11.37 8.45 -22.88
N SER A 179 11.42 8.10 -24.18
CA SER A 179 10.37 7.32 -24.86
C SER A 179 10.46 5.81 -24.62
N ILE A 180 11.60 5.32 -24.12
CA ILE A 180 11.85 3.90 -23.90
C ILE A 180 11.20 3.48 -22.58
N ARG A 181 10.46 2.38 -22.61
CA ARG A 181 9.80 1.81 -21.43
C ARG A 181 10.20 0.35 -21.23
N SER A 182 10.32 -0.04 -20.00
CA SER A 182 10.48 -1.44 -19.60
C SER A 182 9.17 -2.22 -19.74
N ASN A 183 9.23 -3.53 -19.53
CA ASN A 183 8.06 -4.34 -19.15
C ASN A 183 7.43 -3.79 -17.85
N THR A 184 6.18 -4.17 -17.58
CA THR A 184 5.55 -3.95 -16.26
C THR A 184 5.92 -5.09 -15.32
N ALA A 185 6.64 -4.76 -14.24
CA ALA A 185 6.89 -5.70 -13.16
C ALA A 185 5.78 -5.65 -12.12
N SER A 186 5.46 -6.79 -11.51
CA SER A 186 4.44 -6.86 -10.46
C SER A 186 4.86 -7.80 -9.34
N HIS A 187 4.40 -7.50 -8.13
CA HIS A 187 4.45 -8.39 -6.98
C HIS A 187 3.08 -8.44 -6.32
N LEU A 188 2.59 -9.65 -6.03
CA LEU A 188 1.34 -9.88 -5.32
C LEU A 188 1.64 -10.21 -3.87
N LEU A 189 1.21 -9.31 -2.98
CA LEU A 189 1.31 -9.47 -1.54
C LEU A 189 -0.03 -9.97 -0.99
N LYS A 190 -0.06 -11.12 -0.34
CA LYS A 190 -1.26 -11.64 0.30
C LYS A 190 -1.49 -10.89 1.62
N ILE A 191 -2.53 -10.07 1.67
CA ILE A 191 -2.92 -9.36 2.88
C ILE A 191 -3.84 -10.25 3.71
N ARG A 192 -3.44 -10.56 4.94
CA ARG A 192 -4.26 -11.26 5.93
C ARG A 192 -4.93 -10.22 6.83
N PRO A 193 -6.18 -10.44 7.21
CA PRO A 193 -6.83 -9.59 8.19
C PRO A 193 -6.20 -9.79 9.54
N GLY A 194 -5.26 -9.31 10.10
CA GLY A 194 -4.62 -9.57 11.39
C GLY A 194 -5.60 -9.67 12.57
N ILE A 195 -5.09 -9.93 13.74
CA ILE A 195 -5.86 -10.08 15.00
C ILE A 195 -6.78 -8.87 15.26
N ILE A 196 -6.37 -7.65 14.86
CA ILE A 196 -7.18 -6.42 15.00
C ILE A 196 -8.51 -6.50 14.20
N SER A 197 -8.58 -7.28 13.14
CA SER A 197 -9.83 -7.45 12.38
C SER A 197 -10.85 -8.32 13.11
N ASP A 198 -10.41 -9.07 14.10
CA ASP A 198 -11.26 -9.90 14.96
C ASP A 198 -11.72 -9.16 16.21
N CYS A 199 -11.39 -7.87 16.34
CA CYS A 199 -11.81 -7.01 17.43
C CYS A 199 -13.15 -6.34 17.15
N ALA A 200 -13.86 -6.03 18.23
CA ALA A 200 -15.11 -5.29 18.29
C ALA A 200 -14.96 -4.08 19.21
N THR A 201 -15.98 -3.25 19.26
CA THR A 201 -16.10 -2.18 20.26
C THR A 201 -17.21 -2.52 21.24
N LEU A 202 -16.89 -2.49 22.53
CA LEU A 202 -17.85 -2.62 23.61
C LEU A 202 -18.23 -1.23 24.11
N ILE A 203 -19.51 -0.94 24.17
CA ILE A 203 -20.05 0.27 24.81
C ILE A 203 -21.02 -0.13 25.92
N GLY A 204 -21.21 0.75 26.86
CA GLY A 204 -22.18 0.48 27.91
C GLY A 204 -22.46 1.66 28.83
N ARG A 205 -23.32 1.43 29.76
CA ARG A 205 -23.72 2.42 30.76
C ARG A 205 -24.04 1.74 32.08
N VAL A 206 -23.67 2.40 33.18
CA VAL A 206 -24.19 2.14 34.54
C VAL A 206 -25.19 3.22 34.87
N PHE A 207 -26.44 2.87 35.24
CA PHE A 207 -27.52 3.79 35.41
C PHE A 207 -28.44 3.44 36.57
N ILE A 208 -29.16 4.43 37.08
CA ILE A 208 -30.20 4.22 38.10
C ILE A 208 -31.47 3.79 37.39
N ASP A 209 -31.86 2.54 37.61
CA ASP A 209 -33.11 1.98 37.11
C ASP A 209 -34.23 2.27 38.10
N LYS A 210 -35.20 3.10 37.70
CA LYS A 210 -36.29 3.57 38.54
C LYS A 210 -37.55 2.70 38.44
N ASN A 211 -37.77 2.09 37.28
CA ASN A 211 -38.95 1.27 37.01
C ASN A 211 -38.66 -0.23 37.06
N PHE A 212 -37.38 -0.60 37.27
CA PHE A 212 -36.91 -1.98 37.47
C PHE A 212 -37.13 -2.90 36.22
N ASP A 213 -37.06 -2.34 35.02
CA ASP A 213 -37.19 -3.12 33.78
C ASP A 213 -35.81 -3.55 33.20
N GLY A 214 -34.72 -3.02 33.72
CA GLY A 214 -33.37 -3.32 33.30
C GLY A 214 -32.94 -2.61 32.04
N GLU A 215 -33.76 -1.73 31.48
CA GLU A 215 -33.47 -0.91 30.31
C GLU A 215 -33.31 0.56 30.68
N GLN A 216 -32.38 1.26 30.06
CA GLN A 216 -32.14 2.67 30.35
C GLN A 216 -33.07 3.58 29.55
N GLN A 217 -33.81 4.45 30.23
CA GLN A 217 -34.78 5.37 29.66
C GLN A 217 -34.50 6.83 30.00
N PRO A 218 -35.20 7.79 29.34
CA PRO A 218 -35.18 9.21 29.74
C PRO A 218 -35.62 9.40 31.18
N GLY A 219 -34.80 10.11 31.94
CA GLY A 219 -35.06 10.34 33.38
C GLY A 219 -34.32 9.37 34.31
N GLU A 220 -33.60 8.41 33.77
CA GLU A 220 -32.73 7.49 34.49
C GLU A 220 -31.27 7.92 34.35
N PRO A 221 -30.71 8.58 35.38
CA PRO A 221 -29.36 9.14 35.28
C PRO A 221 -28.31 8.05 35.32
N GLY A 222 -27.21 8.28 34.58
CA GLY A 222 -26.01 7.44 34.65
C GLY A 222 -25.24 7.69 35.95
N ILE A 223 -24.42 6.72 36.32
CA ILE A 223 -23.59 6.79 37.53
C ILE A 223 -22.11 6.93 37.11
N PRO A 224 -21.44 8.03 37.48
CA PRO A 224 -20.03 8.23 37.19
C PRO A 224 -19.14 7.38 38.11
N ASN A 225 -17.91 7.13 37.64
CA ASN A 225 -16.85 6.45 38.38
C ASN A 225 -17.18 4.99 38.78
N ALA A 226 -18.19 4.38 38.19
CA ALA A 226 -18.46 2.96 38.36
C ALA A 226 -17.34 2.14 37.73
N VAL A 227 -16.85 1.14 38.42
CA VAL A 227 -15.79 0.25 37.98
C VAL A 227 -16.37 -1.03 37.38
N ILE A 228 -15.94 -1.37 36.18
CA ILE A 228 -16.27 -2.64 35.53
C ILE A 228 -14.96 -3.41 35.26
N TYR A 229 -14.90 -4.66 35.63
CA TYR A 229 -13.80 -5.58 35.30
C TYR A 229 -14.25 -6.49 34.17
N MET A 230 -13.42 -6.55 33.11
CA MET A 230 -13.63 -7.48 32.01
C MET A 230 -12.89 -8.82 32.24
N ASP A 231 -13.34 -9.86 31.56
CA ASP A 231 -12.73 -11.20 31.58
C ASP A 231 -11.28 -11.24 31.10
N ASP A 232 -10.83 -10.24 30.34
CA ASP A 232 -9.46 -10.08 29.86
C ASP A 232 -8.54 -9.27 30.80
N GLY A 233 -9.08 -8.90 32.00
CA GLY A 233 -8.34 -8.12 33.00
C GLY A 233 -8.43 -6.60 32.83
N ASN A 234 -9.10 -6.10 31.80
CA ASN A 234 -9.30 -4.66 31.64
C ASN A 234 -10.22 -4.11 32.77
N ARG A 235 -9.81 -2.97 33.32
CA ARG A 235 -10.58 -2.19 34.30
C ARG A 235 -11.08 -0.93 33.64
N ILE A 236 -12.38 -0.73 33.64
CA ILE A 236 -13.07 0.39 32.99
C ILE A 236 -13.71 1.27 34.06
N LEU A 237 -13.69 2.58 33.87
CA LEU A 237 -14.45 3.56 34.65
C LEU A 237 -15.50 4.24 33.78
N THR A 238 -16.68 4.44 34.33
CA THR A 238 -17.71 5.24 33.66
C THR A 238 -17.42 6.74 33.74
N ASP A 239 -17.80 7.46 32.69
CA ASP A 239 -17.72 8.91 32.60
C ASP A 239 -18.79 9.62 33.47
N ALA A 240 -18.86 10.97 33.40
CA ALA A 240 -19.82 11.79 34.14
C ALA A 240 -21.31 11.44 33.85
N ASN A 241 -21.58 10.81 32.71
CA ASN A 241 -22.91 10.36 32.30
C ASN A 241 -23.15 8.86 32.52
N GLY A 242 -22.23 8.20 33.22
CA GLY A 242 -22.30 6.78 33.47
C GLY A 242 -21.96 5.92 32.29
N MET A 243 -21.43 6.48 31.18
CA MET A 243 -21.10 5.76 29.97
C MET A 243 -19.66 5.22 30.00
N PHE A 244 -19.42 4.12 29.31
CA PHE A 244 -18.09 3.60 29.04
C PHE A 244 -17.97 3.06 27.61
N SER A 245 -16.75 3.03 27.14
CA SER A 245 -16.40 2.46 25.83
C SER A 245 -15.05 1.78 25.92
N LEU A 246 -14.93 0.60 25.31
CA LEU A 246 -13.69 -0.16 25.18
C LEU A 246 -13.53 -0.57 23.71
N ALA A 247 -12.53 -0.03 23.04
CA ALA A 247 -12.19 -0.39 21.68
C ALA A 247 -11.25 -1.60 21.64
N ASN A 248 -11.20 -2.27 20.50
CA ASN A 248 -10.29 -3.39 20.22
C ASN A 248 -10.47 -4.59 21.15
N VAL A 249 -11.70 -4.85 21.58
CA VAL A 249 -12.05 -6.07 22.35
C VAL A 249 -12.08 -7.26 21.39
N ILE A 250 -11.34 -8.32 21.70
CA ILE A 250 -11.33 -9.54 20.87
C ILE A 250 -12.76 -10.09 20.79
N ALA A 251 -13.23 -10.38 19.57
CA ALA A 251 -14.56 -10.93 19.32
C ALA A 251 -14.76 -12.27 20.05
N GLY A 252 -16.01 -12.63 20.27
CA GLY A 252 -16.40 -13.81 21.03
C GLY A 252 -17.32 -13.50 22.19
N ASN A 253 -17.49 -14.43 23.10
CA ASN A 253 -18.23 -14.21 24.34
C ASN A 253 -17.34 -13.44 25.32
N ARG A 254 -17.84 -12.30 25.81
CA ARG A 254 -17.15 -11.44 26.76
C ARG A 254 -17.98 -11.22 27.98
N THR A 255 -17.34 -11.28 29.14
CA THR A 255 -18.01 -11.04 30.43
C THR A 255 -17.44 -9.78 31.08
N GLY A 256 -18.32 -8.91 31.51
CA GLY A 256 -17.97 -7.78 32.37
C GLY A 256 -18.68 -7.86 33.71
N THR A 257 -17.99 -7.53 34.78
CA THR A 257 -18.50 -7.55 36.15
C THR A 257 -18.45 -6.16 36.76
N LEU A 258 -19.60 -5.64 37.20
CA LEU A 258 -19.69 -4.37 37.90
C LEU A 258 -19.17 -4.54 39.35
N ASP A 259 -18.21 -3.70 39.72
CA ASP A 259 -17.72 -3.64 41.10
C ASP A 259 -18.65 -2.76 41.95
N LEU A 260 -19.53 -3.37 42.71
CA LEU A 260 -20.45 -2.66 43.61
C LEU A 260 -19.71 -1.92 44.73
N THR A 261 -18.47 -2.29 45.08
CA THR A 261 -17.69 -1.54 46.06
C THR A 261 -17.26 -0.16 45.54
N SER A 262 -17.25 0.03 44.23
CA SER A 262 -17.05 1.34 43.60
C SER A 262 -18.26 2.26 43.69
N LEU A 263 -19.42 1.75 44.12
CA LEU A 263 -20.71 2.41 44.15
C LEU A 263 -21.31 2.40 45.58
N PRO A 264 -20.70 3.07 46.54
CA PRO A 264 -21.24 3.14 47.91
C PRO A 264 -22.64 3.73 47.91
N GLY A 265 -23.58 3.09 48.57
CA GLY A 265 -24.98 3.51 48.62
C GLY A 265 -25.87 3.00 47.48
N TYR A 266 -25.36 2.18 46.60
CA TYR A 266 -26.12 1.53 45.53
C TYR A 266 -26.10 0.01 45.65
N SER A 267 -27.15 -0.63 45.15
CA SER A 267 -27.29 -2.07 44.98
C SER A 267 -27.75 -2.38 43.57
N LEU A 268 -27.68 -3.64 43.14
CA LEU A 268 -28.27 -4.07 41.86
C LEU A 268 -29.78 -3.78 41.87
N ALA A 269 -30.28 -3.13 40.82
CA ALA A 269 -31.73 -2.94 40.66
C ALA A 269 -32.39 -4.31 40.45
N PRO A 270 -33.56 -4.58 41.10
CA PRO A 270 -34.35 -5.76 40.77
C PRO A 270 -34.80 -5.67 39.31
N ASN A 271 -34.72 -6.77 38.56
CA ASN A 271 -35.32 -6.84 37.23
C ASN A 271 -36.63 -7.62 37.34
N LEU A 272 -37.75 -6.91 37.30
CA LEU A 272 -39.07 -7.50 37.49
C LEU A 272 -39.59 -8.27 36.26
N TYR A 273 -39.04 -7.98 35.10
CA TYR A 273 -39.50 -8.51 33.82
C TYR A 273 -38.62 -9.67 33.28
N ASN A 274 -37.51 -9.95 33.94
CA ASN A 274 -36.60 -11.00 33.50
C ASN A 274 -36.51 -12.11 34.56
N ILE A 275 -36.74 -13.35 34.14
CA ILE A 275 -36.71 -14.56 34.99
C ILE A 275 -35.35 -14.74 35.69
N GLU A 276 -34.26 -14.33 35.01
CA GLU A 276 -32.88 -14.52 35.47
C GLU A 276 -32.46 -13.49 36.52
N LYS A 277 -33.30 -12.53 36.86
CA LYS A 277 -33.01 -11.38 37.74
C LYS A 277 -31.79 -10.57 37.28
N ASN A 278 -31.54 -9.44 37.90
CA ASN A 278 -30.34 -8.65 37.58
C ASN A 278 -29.09 -9.32 38.18
N SER A 279 -28.00 -9.35 37.41
CA SER A 279 -26.72 -9.89 37.81
C SER A 279 -25.64 -8.82 37.79
N GLN A 280 -24.69 -8.96 38.74
CA GLN A 280 -23.47 -8.15 38.76
C GLN A 280 -22.59 -8.37 37.52
N SER A 281 -22.68 -9.57 36.90
CA SER A 281 -21.95 -9.90 35.68
C SER A 281 -22.87 -9.92 34.47
N ARG A 282 -22.36 -9.46 33.33
CA ARG A 282 -23.05 -9.42 32.03
C ARG A 282 -22.23 -10.14 31.00
N LEU A 283 -22.89 -10.97 30.21
CA LEU A 283 -22.33 -11.61 29.03
C LEU A 283 -22.75 -10.86 27.78
N VAL A 284 -21.81 -10.58 26.90
CA VAL A 284 -22.07 -10.05 25.55
C VAL A 284 -21.34 -10.91 24.52
N ARG A 285 -22.01 -11.20 23.40
CA ARG A 285 -21.39 -11.86 22.26
C ARG A 285 -21.01 -10.77 21.25
N LEU A 286 -19.71 -10.62 21.01
CA LEU A 286 -19.15 -9.70 20.04
C LEU A 286 -18.78 -10.44 18.75
N ALA A 287 -19.34 -10.00 17.63
CA ALA A 287 -18.87 -10.43 16.31
C ALA A 287 -17.67 -9.57 15.90
N PRO A 288 -16.76 -10.06 15.02
CA PRO A 288 -15.70 -9.25 14.45
C PRO A 288 -16.22 -7.95 13.85
N ARG A 289 -15.56 -6.82 14.13
CA ARG A 289 -15.90 -5.47 13.66
C ARG A 289 -17.29 -4.98 14.08
N SER A 290 -17.92 -5.64 15.06
CA SER A 290 -19.21 -5.22 15.58
C SER A 290 -19.09 -4.25 16.76
N MET A 291 -20.25 -3.72 17.16
CA MET A 291 -20.40 -3.01 18.41
C MET A 291 -21.37 -3.79 19.29
N GLY A 292 -20.92 -4.10 20.50
CA GLY A 292 -21.75 -4.72 21.53
C GLY A 292 -22.13 -3.72 22.62
N ARG A 293 -23.26 -3.95 23.28
CA ARG A 293 -23.71 -3.13 24.42
C ARG A 293 -23.79 -3.97 25.68
N MET A 294 -23.28 -3.43 26.80
CA MET A 294 -23.29 -4.04 28.11
C MET A 294 -23.73 -2.98 29.14
N ASN A 295 -24.96 -3.05 29.61
CA ASN A 295 -25.52 -2.10 30.59
C ASN A 295 -25.66 -2.76 31.95
N PHE A 296 -25.52 -1.94 33.01
CA PHE A 296 -25.73 -2.32 34.40
C PHE A 296 -26.74 -1.40 35.06
N ALA A 297 -27.81 -1.98 35.56
CA ALA A 297 -28.89 -1.30 36.26
C ALA A 297 -28.66 -1.42 37.76
N VAL A 298 -28.68 -0.27 38.47
CA VAL A 298 -28.54 -0.18 39.92
C VAL A 298 -29.61 0.68 40.51
N THR A 299 -29.84 0.56 41.82
CA THR A 299 -30.79 1.37 42.57
C THR A 299 -30.15 1.82 43.88
N PRO A 300 -30.57 2.97 44.50
CA PRO A 300 -30.12 3.34 45.84
C PRO A 300 -30.42 2.22 46.86
N ALA A 301 -29.42 1.87 47.67
CA ALA A 301 -29.52 0.81 48.67
C ALA A 301 -30.46 1.16 49.83
N SER A 302 -30.62 2.43 50.14
CA SER A 302 -31.59 2.98 51.13
C SER A 302 -32.80 3.52 50.38
N GLY A 303 -33.92 2.88 50.49
CA GLY A 303 -35.27 3.08 49.93
C GLY A 303 -35.82 4.43 49.49
N GLU A 304 -35.01 5.41 49.06
CA GLU A 304 -35.44 6.72 48.53
C GLU A 304 -35.91 6.71 47.06
N GLY A 305 -36.09 5.56 46.46
CA GLY A 305 -36.55 5.43 45.07
C GLY A 305 -38.01 5.01 44.85
N ARG A 306 -38.82 4.91 45.92
CA ARG A 306 -40.25 4.61 45.79
C ARG A 306 -41.09 5.88 45.98
N LYS A 307 -41.34 6.61 44.93
CA LYS A 307 -42.50 7.47 44.78
C LYS A 307 -43.09 7.31 43.39
#